data_961826dd3713357995f808f1777a5b14
#
_entry.id   961826dd3713357995f808f1777a5b14
#
_cell.length_a   1.000
_cell.length_b   1.000
_cell.length_c   1.000
_cell.angle_alpha   90.00
_cell.angle_beta   90.00
_cell.angle_gamma   90.00
#
_symmetry.space_group_name_H-M   'P 1'
#
loop_
_entity.id
_entity.type
_entity.pdbx_description
1 polymer ?
#
loop_
_entity_poly.entity_id
_entity_poly.type
_entity_poly.pdbx_seq_one_letter_code
_entity_poly.pdbx_strand_id
1 'polypeptide(L)'
;MRLETMKEELVTIDKQINKTNCNRVAALKEAIDWMYCSIDAGKENGSRCFSLATGWSACYPEVTGYNLYTLFDHYHFAKCNESFDRAIKMADWELTIQLPNGSFQGGYIDQQPKPVVFNTGQILQGIIRAYQESGKEKYLIAAKKAADW
;
A
#
# COMPACT_ATOMS: atom_id res chain seq x y z
N MET A 1 -3.70 39.47 18.46
CA MET A 1 -3.47 38.70 19.70
C MET A 1 -3.68 37.19 19.51
N ARG A 2 -4.81 36.70 18.99
CA ARG A 2 -5.08 35.22 18.87
C ARG A 2 -4.22 34.48 17.85
N LEU A 3 -3.84 35.10 16.72
CA LEU A 3 -3.05 34.49 15.65
C LEU A 3 -1.56 34.35 15.96
N GLU A 4 -1.01 35.30 16.71
CA GLU A 4 0.39 35.26 17.13
C GLU A 4 0.59 34.23 18.25
N THR A 5 -0.33 34.15 19.19
CA THR A 5 -0.30 33.12 20.25
C THR A 5 -0.36 31.71 19.65
N MET A 6 -1.20 31.47 18.64
CA MET A 6 -1.26 30.18 17.92
C MET A 6 0.03 29.84 17.14
N LYS A 7 0.70 30.87 16.60
CA LYS A 7 2.00 30.66 15.91
C LYS A 7 3.09 30.28 16.91
N GLU A 8 3.12 30.93 18.09
CA GLU A 8 4.07 30.59 19.15
C GLU A 8 3.83 29.21 19.74
N GLU A 9 2.56 28.78 19.90
CA GLU A 9 2.21 27.42 20.30
C GLU A 9 2.63 26.40 19.28
N LEU A 10 2.40 26.64 17.97
CA LEU A 10 2.82 25.75 16.89
C LEU A 10 4.34 25.62 16.82
N VAL A 11 5.10 26.71 16.98
CA VAL A 11 6.56 26.71 17.04
C VAL A 11 7.06 25.95 18.27
N THR A 12 6.36 26.04 19.38
CA THR A 12 6.72 25.35 20.64
C THR A 12 6.44 23.84 20.51
N ILE A 13 5.32 23.47 19.90
CA ILE A 13 4.98 22.06 19.58
C ILE A 13 5.98 21.47 18.59
N ASP A 14 6.36 22.21 17.56
CA ASP A 14 7.36 21.74 16.58
C ASP A 14 8.75 21.57 17.23
N LYS A 15 9.15 22.45 18.14
CA LYS A 15 10.37 22.30 18.95
C LYS A 15 10.31 21.13 19.93
N GLN A 16 9.14 20.83 20.50
CA GLN A 16 8.96 19.65 21.37
C GLN A 16 8.97 18.34 20.57
N ILE A 17 8.35 18.31 19.39
CA ILE A 17 8.40 17.17 18.47
C ILE A 17 9.83 16.91 17.99
N ASN A 18 10.60 17.95 17.73
CA ASN A 18 12.01 17.84 17.35
C ASN A 18 12.95 17.51 18.54
N LYS A 19 12.53 17.70 19.79
CA LYS A 19 13.27 17.26 20.98
C LYS A 19 13.03 15.81 21.38
N THR A 20 11.90 15.22 21.02
CA THR A 20 11.75 13.78 21.07
C THR A 20 12.61 13.20 19.93
N ASN A 21 13.64 12.49 20.28
CA ASN A 21 14.66 11.88 19.41
C ASN A 21 14.06 10.82 18.46
N CYS A 22 12.90 11.09 17.84
CA CYS A 22 12.29 10.27 16.83
C CYS A 22 13.03 10.55 15.52
N ASN A 23 13.99 9.71 15.20
CA ASN A 23 14.64 9.71 13.89
C ASN A 23 13.59 9.24 12.86
N ARG A 24 12.91 10.22 12.23
CA ARG A 24 11.85 9.97 11.25
C ARG A 24 12.31 9.08 10.10
N VAL A 25 13.58 9.18 9.72
CA VAL A 25 14.16 8.34 8.65
C VAL A 25 14.27 6.89 9.13
N ALA A 26 14.71 6.67 10.38
CA ALA A 26 14.74 5.33 10.94
C ALA A 26 13.33 4.75 11.08
N ALA A 27 12.35 5.54 11.56
CA ALA A 27 10.97 5.10 11.67
C ALA A 27 10.35 4.75 10.31
N LEU A 28 10.64 5.54 9.26
CA LEU A 28 10.22 5.22 7.89
C LEU A 28 10.85 3.90 7.43
N LYS A 29 12.16 3.71 7.67
CA LYS A 29 12.84 2.47 7.30
C LYS A 29 12.18 1.27 7.96
N GLU A 30 11.96 1.30 9.28
CA GLU A 30 11.31 0.20 10.01
C GLU A 30 9.89 -0.09 9.49
N ALA A 31 9.12 0.94 9.12
CA ALA A 31 7.80 0.78 8.54
C ALA A 31 7.86 0.08 7.16
N ILE A 32 8.82 0.45 6.31
CA ILE A 32 9.03 -0.20 5.01
C ILE A 32 9.51 -1.64 5.18
N ASP A 33 10.44 -1.88 6.11
CA ASP A 33 10.92 -3.23 6.42
C ASP A 33 9.77 -4.13 6.93
N TRP A 34 8.84 -3.58 7.73
CA TRP A 34 7.62 -4.28 8.13
C TRP A 34 6.71 -4.62 6.94
N MET A 35 6.54 -3.70 5.99
CA MET A 35 5.79 -3.98 4.77
C MET A 35 6.44 -5.11 3.97
N TYR A 36 7.77 -5.13 3.85
CA TYR A 36 8.49 -6.22 3.20
C TYR A 36 8.28 -7.55 3.93
N CYS A 37 8.36 -7.58 5.26
CA CYS A 37 8.04 -8.78 6.05
C CYS A 37 6.62 -9.29 5.78
N SER A 38 5.64 -8.38 5.64
CA SER A 38 4.25 -8.72 5.31
C SER A 38 4.13 -9.41 3.95
N ILE A 39 4.90 -8.97 2.96
CA ILE A 39 4.90 -9.53 1.61
C ILE A 39 5.63 -10.89 1.60
N ASP A 40 6.80 -10.96 2.26
CA ASP A 40 7.70 -12.12 2.25
C ASP A 40 7.21 -13.28 3.14
N ALA A 41 6.18 -13.04 3.96
CA ALA A 41 5.62 -14.06 4.86
C ALA A 41 4.94 -15.25 4.15
N GLY A 42 4.81 -15.22 2.83
CA GLY A 42 4.25 -16.32 2.03
C GLY A 42 4.79 -16.34 0.60
N LYS A 43 4.18 -17.17 -0.25
CA LYS A 43 4.63 -17.36 -1.63
C LYS A 43 4.04 -16.35 -2.61
N GLU A 44 2.87 -15.81 -2.29
CA GLU A 44 2.18 -14.80 -3.08
C GLU A 44 2.78 -13.42 -2.80
N ASN A 45 2.77 -12.56 -3.80
CA ASN A 45 3.28 -11.18 -3.67
C ASN A 45 2.23 -10.19 -3.12
N GLY A 46 1.28 -10.65 -2.33
CA GLY A 46 0.30 -9.80 -1.65
C GLY A 46 0.69 -9.50 -0.21
N SER A 47 0.20 -8.39 0.32
CA SER A 47 0.39 -8.01 1.73
C SER A 47 -0.49 -8.84 2.65
N ARG A 48 0.01 -9.10 3.86
CA ARG A 48 -0.65 -9.88 4.91
C ARG A 48 -0.79 -9.07 6.18
N CYS A 49 -1.77 -9.42 6.99
CA CYS A 49 -1.92 -8.89 8.34
C CYS A 49 -1.23 -9.82 9.34
N PHE A 50 -0.66 -9.24 10.39
CA PHE A 50 -0.04 -10.02 11.47
C PHE A 50 -0.91 -9.96 12.72
N SER A 51 -1.18 -11.13 13.30
CA SER A 51 -1.85 -11.27 14.59
C SER A 51 -0.90 -11.90 15.61
N LEU A 52 -0.84 -11.35 16.81
CA LEU A 52 -0.05 -11.95 17.91
C LEU A 52 -0.53 -13.35 18.29
N ALA A 53 -1.79 -13.69 18.01
CA ALA A 53 -2.35 -14.98 18.35
C ALA A 53 -2.14 -16.04 17.26
N THR A 54 -2.17 -15.63 15.97
CA THR A 54 -2.21 -16.58 14.84
C THR A 54 -1.08 -16.41 13.83
N GLY A 55 -0.24 -15.36 13.98
CA GLY A 55 0.82 -15.05 13.03
C GLY A 55 0.29 -14.33 11.76
N TRP A 56 0.96 -14.55 10.64
CA TRP A 56 0.60 -13.95 9.35
C TRP A 56 -0.67 -14.59 8.76
N SER A 57 -1.57 -13.75 8.28
CA SER A 57 -2.80 -14.16 7.56
C SER A 57 -2.50 -14.61 6.11
N ALA A 58 -3.53 -15.05 5.40
CA ALA A 58 -3.53 -15.03 3.94
C ALA A 58 -3.42 -13.60 3.40
N CYS A 59 -3.11 -13.43 2.12
CA CYS A 59 -3.03 -12.10 1.50
C CYS A 59 -4.36 -11.35 1.57
N TYR A 60 -4.26 -10.03 1.77
CA TYR A 60 -5.41 -9.14 1.78
C TYR A 60 -5.31 -8.19 0.57
N PRO A 61 -6.13 -8.39 -0.49
CA PRO A 61 -6.03 -7.62 -1.73
C PRO A 61 -6.08 -6.10 -1.53
N GLU A 62 -7.06 -5.61 -0.80
CA GLU A 62 -7.19 -4.16 -0.53
C GLU A 62 -5.93 -3.55 0.09
N VAL A 63 -5.38 -4.21 1.12
CA VAL A 63 -4.13 -3.77 1.80
C VAL A 63 -2.96 -3.81 0.83
N THR A 64 -2.94 -4.76 -0.09
CA THR A 64 -1.93 -4.84 -1.15
C THR A 64 -1.99 -3.64 -2.07
N GLY A 65 -3.20 -3.22 -2.48
CA GLY A 65 -3.44 -2.02 -3.28
C GLY A 65 -2.88 -0.74 -2.63
N TYR A 66 -3.06 -0.55 -1.33
CA TYR A 66 -2.47 0.58 -0.60
C TYR A 66 -0.96 0.50 -0.51
N ASN A 67 -0.44 -0.68 -0.18
CA ASN A 67 0.98 -0.87 0.07
C ASN A 67 1.80 -0.71 -1.21
N LEU A 68 1.34 -1.19 -2.34
CA LEU A 68 2.05 -1.00 -3.60
C LEU A 68 2.15 0.48 -3.99
N TYR A 69 1.11 1.27 -3.72
CA TYR A 69 1.15 2.73 -3.92
C TYR A 69 2.23 3.37 -3.02
N THR A 70 2.25 2.99 -1.74
CA THR A 70 3.24 3.47 -0.77
C THR A 70 4.68 3.08 -1.16
N LEU A 71 4.88 1.89 -1.72
CA LEU A 71 6.22 1.45 -2.16
C LEU A 71 6.71 2.24 -3.38
N PHE A 72 5.84 2.66 -4.30
CA PHE A 72 6.23 3.58 -5.37
C PHE A 72 6.64 4.95 -4.82
N ASP A 73 5.92 5.49 -3.84
CA ASP A 73 6.30 6.74 -3.20
C ASP A 73 7.65 6.61 -2.46
N HIS A 74 7.88 5.49 -1.76
CA HIS A 74 9.17 5.20 -1.14
C HIS A 74 10.30 5.09 -2.18
N TYR A 75 10.06 4.46 -3.33
CA TYR A 75 11.02 4.43 -4.44
C TYR A 75 11.42 5.85 -4.85
N HIS A 76 10.47 6.75 -5.06
CA HIS A 76 10.77 8.14 -5.45
C HIS A 76 11.49 8.92 -4.35
N PHE A 77 11.11 8.70 -3.08
CA PHE A 77 11.72 9.38 -1.94
C PHE A 77 13.14 8.90 -1.65
N ALA A 78 13.35 7.59 -1.54
CA ALA A 78 14.61 6.98 -1.11
C ALA A 78 15.49 6.49 -2.27
N LYS A 79 14.99 6.55 -3.53
CA LYS A 79 15.62 5.94 -4.72
C LYS A 79 15.90 4.44 -4.55
N CYS A 80 15.00 3.75 -3.85
CA CYS A 80 15.12 2.35 -3.51
C CYS A 80 14.48 1.47 -4.60
N ASN A 81 15.29 0.89 -5.50
CA ASN A 81 14.80 0.02 -6.57
C ASN A 81 14.06 -1.21 -6.05
N GLU A 82 14.42 -1.73 -4.86
CA GLU A 82 13.71 -2.86 -4.26
C GLU A 82 12.22 -2.54 -4.02
N SER A 83 11.90 -1.32 -3.56
CA SER A 83 10.50 -0.90 -3.40
C SER A 83 9.75 -0.88 -4.73
N PHE A 84 10.38 -0.41 -5.80
CA PHE A 84 9.79 -0.42 -7.14
C PHE A 84 9.51 -1.85 -7.62
N ASP A 85 10.50 -2.74 -7.51
CA ASP A 85 10.38 -4.12 -7.97
C ASP A 85 9.31 -4.88 -7.18
N ARG A 86 9.21 -4.65 -5.87
CA ARG A 86 8.18 -5.23 -5.02
C ARG A 86 6.79 -4.70 -5.38
N ALA A 87 6.63 -3.39 -5.58
CA ALA A 87 5.37 -2.79 -6.00
C ALA A 87 4.89 -3.36 -7.35
N ILE A 88 5.78 -3.56 -8.32
CA ILE A 88 5.45 -4.20 -9.60
C ILE A 88 4.99 -5.66 -9.40
N LYS A 89 5.67 -6.44 -8.57
CA LYS A 89 5.26 -7.82 -8.27
C LYS A 89 3.89 -7.89 -7.58
N MET A 90 3.63 -6.96 -6.66
CA MET A 90 2.33 -6.85 -6.01
C MET A 90 1.22 -6.49 -7.01
N ALA A 91 1.47 -5.53 -7.90
CA ALA A 91 0.53 -5.17 -8.96
C ALA A 91 0.28 -6.35 -9.91
N ASP A 92 1.32 -7.10 -10.28
CA ASP A 92 1.17 -8.31 -11.10
C ASP A 92 0.32 -9.37 -10.39
N TRP A 93 0.52 -9.55 -9.08
CA TRP A 93 -0.29 -10.47 -8.29
C TRP A 93 -1.77 -10.02 -8.25
N GLU A 94 -2.06 -8.72 -8.06
CA GLU A 94 -3.44 -8.21 -8.11
C GLU A 94 -4.13 -8.55 -9.43
N LEU A 95 -3.44 -8.46 -10.56
CA LEU A 95 -4.02 -8.84 -11.85
C LEU A 95 -4.41 -10.32 -11.91
N THR A 96 -3.69 -11.20 -11.20
CA THR A 96 -3.98 -12.64 -11.18
C THR A 96 -5.25 -12.99 -10.41
N ILE A 97 -5.66 -12.14 -9.49
CA ILE A 97 -6.84 -12.35 -8.61
C ILE A 97 -8.04 -11.50 -9.00
N GLN A 98 -7.94 -10.69 -10.08
CA GLN A 98 -9.08 -9.94 -10.59
C GLN A 98 -10.20 -10.89 -11.02
N LEU A 99 -11.41 -10.65 -10.51
CA LEU A 99 -12.57 -11.48 -10.83
C LEU A 99 -13.00 -11.32 -12.30
N PRO A 100 -13.67 -12.32 -12.90
CA PRO A 100 -14.06 -12.28 -14.32
C PRO A 100 -14.90 -11.06 -14.70
N ASN A 101 -15.68 -10.51 -13.76
CA ASN A 101 -16.49 -9.31 -13.95
C ASN A 101 -15.71 -8.00 -13.81
N GLY A 102 -14.39 -8.06 -13.56
CA GLY A 102 -13.54 -6.89 -13.40
C GLY A 102 -13.33 -6.42 -11.95
N SER A 103 -14.16 -6.84 -11.02
CA SER A 103 -14.05 -6.48 -9.60
C SER A 103 -12.94 -7.21 -8.86
N PHE A 104 -12.77 -6.85 -7.59
CA PHE A 104 -11.92 -7.57 -6.64
C PHE A 104 -12.73 -8.01 -5.43
N GLN A 105 -12.28 -9.10 -4.80
CA GLN A 105 -12.92 -9.59 -3.58
C GLN A 105 -12.61 -8.72 -2.37
N GLY A 106 -13.52 -8.68 -1.40
CA GLY A 106 -13.26 -8.21 -0.05
C GLY A 106 -12.70 -9.32 0.83
N GLY A 107 -12.00 -8.94 1.90
CA GLY A 107 -11.42 -9.88 2.84
C GLY A 107 -10.14 -10.57 2.34
N TYR A 108 -9.81 -11.70 2.94
CA TYR A 108 -8.59 -12.46 2.63
C TYR A 108 -8.77 -13.33 1.40
N ILE A 109 -7.65 -13.59 0.68
CA ILE A 109 -7.68 -14.31 -0.60
C ILE A 109 -8.11 -15.79 -0.46
N ASP A 110 -7.97 -16.39 0.71
CA ASP A 110 -8.38 -17.77 1.02
C ASP A 110 -9.88 -17.91 1.37
N GLN A 111 -10.60 -16.80 1.43
CA GLN A 111 -12.05 -16.79 1.62
C GLN A 111 -12.79 -16.96 0.29
N GLN A 112 -14.07 -17.32 0.37
CA GLN A 112 -14.91 -17.39 -0.83
C GLN A 112 -14.95 -16.00 -1.51
N PRO A 113 -14.61 -15.91 -2.81
CA PRO A 113 -14.59 -14.62 -3.51
C PRO A 113 -15.93 -13.93 -3.51
N LYS A 114 -15.98 -12.74 -2.92
CA LYS A 114 -17.15 -11.87 -2.91
C LYS A 114 -16.73 -10.47 -3.34
N PRO A 115 -17.24 -9.97 -4.48
CA PRO A 115 -16.89 -8.65 -4.97
C PRO A 115 -17.37 -7.56 -3.99
N VAL A 116 -16.49 -6.55 -3.75
CA VAL A 116 -16.77 -5.43 -2.85
C VAL A 116 -16.31 -4.13 -3.51
N VAL A 117 -17.21 -3.16 -3.62
CA VAL A 117 -16.96 -1.86 -4.28
C VAL A 117 -15.79 -1.12 -3.64
N PHE A 118 -15.79 -1.00 -2.31
CA PHE A 118 -14.72 -0.31 -1.60
C PHE A 118 -13.34 -0.93 -1.86
N ASN A 119 -13.22 -2.27 -1.72
CA ASN A 119 -11.97 -2.98 -1.96
C ASN A 119 -11.50 -2.83 -3.40
N THR A 120 -12.42 -2.96 -4.38
CA THR A 120 -12.13 -2.75 -5.80
C THR A 120 -11.60 -1.35 -6.05
N GLY A 121 -12.20 -0.31 -5.46
CA GLY A 121 -11.77 1.08 -5.60
C GLY A 121 -10.37 1.33 -5.02
N GLN A 122 -10.03 0.70 -3.90
CA GLN A 122 -8.70 0.84 -3.29
C GLN A 122 -7.60 0.14 -4.10
N ILE A 123 -7.88 -1.07 -4.59
CA ILE A 123 -6.95 -1.80 -5.46
C ILE A 123 -6.75 -1.06 -6.78
N LEU A 124 -7.81 -0.48 -7.34
CA LEU A 124 -7.77 0.32 -8.57
C LEU A 124 -6.75 1.46 -8.48
N GLN A 125 -6.65 2.16 -7.35
CA GLN A 125 -5.64 3.22 -7.16
C GLN A 125 -4.22 2.68 -7.32
N GLY A 126 -3.92 1.53 -6.71
CA GLY A 126 -2.61 0.87 -6.85
C GLY A 126 -2.31 0.44 -8.28
N ILE A 127 -3.29 -0.17 -8.97
CA ILE A 127 -3.12 -0.62 -10.37
C ILE A 127 -2.91 0.58 -11.31
N ILE A 128 -3.63 1.68 -11.13
CA ILE A 128 -3.43 2.93 -11.88
C ILE A 128 -2.02 3.46 -11.65
N ARG A 129 -1.55 3.46 -10.41
CA ARG A 129 -0.18 3.88 -10.09
C ARG A 129 0.85 2.98 -10.77
N ALA A 130 0.67 1.67 -10.78
CA ALA A 130 1.54 0.74 -11.49
C ALA A 130 1.59 1.01 -13.00
N TYR A 131 0.48 1.40 -13.62
CA TYR A 131 0.46 1.87 -15.00
C TYR A 131 1.29 3.15 -15.18
N GLN A 132 1.07 4.15 -14.34
CA GLN A 132 1.79 5.44 -14.40
C GLN A 132 3.30 5.28 -14.27
N GLU A 133 3.75 4.38 -13.39
CA GLU A 133 5.17 4.14 -13.13
C GLU A 133 5.87 3.27 -14.19
N SER A 134 5.14 2.34 -14.79
CA SER A 134 5.73 1.33 -15.68
C SER A 134 5.36 1.50 -17.17
N GLY A 135 4.29 2.22 -17.48
CA GLY A 135 3.73 2.33 -18.85
C GLY A 135 3.15 1.03 -19.41
N LYS A 136 3.01 -0.05 -18.60
CA LYS A 136 2.55 -1.35 -19.09
C LYS A 136 1.03 -1.39 -19.24
N GLU A 137 0.54 -1.54 -20.47
CA GLU A 137 -0.88 -1.56 -20.83
C GLU A 137 -1.74 -2.57 -20.05
N LYS A 138 -1.17 -3.68 -19.59
CA LYS A 138 -1.91 -4.67 -18.80
C LYS A 138 -2.58 -4.07 -17.55
N TYR A 139 -1.93 -3.11 -16.91
CA TYR A 139 -2.50 -2.44 -15.72
C TYR A 139 -3.64 -1.50 -16.11
N LEU A 140 -3.52 -0.77 -17.22
CA LEU A 140 -4.60 0.08 -17.71
C LEU A 140 -5.83 -0.74 -18.11
N ILE A 141 -5.64 -1.90 -18.74
CA ILE A 141 -6.73 -2.82 -19.11
C ILE A 141 -7.45 -3.33 -17.86
N ALA A 142 -6.69 -3.78 -16.83
CA ALA A 142 -7.25 -4.23 -15.57
C ALA A 142 -8.00 -3.10 -14.84
N ALA A 143 -7.41 -1.89 -14.81
CA ALA A 143 -8.03 -0.72 -14.21
C ALA A 143 -9.36 -0.36 -14.87
N LYS A 144 -9.43 -0.35 -16.20
CA LYS A 144 -10.69 -0.11 -16.94
C LYS A 144 -11.76 -1.13 -16.58
N LYS A 145 -11.41 -2.43 -16.57
CA LYS A 145 -12.37 -3.48 -16.17
C LYS A 145 -12.91 -3.28 -14.74
N ALA A 146 -12.05 -2.83 -13.82
CA ALA A 146 -12.47 -2.58 -12.45
C ALA A 146 -13.34 -1.32 -12.32
N ALA A 147 -13.08 -0.30 -13.13
CA ALA A 147 -13.88 0.93 -13.15
C ALA A 147 -15.25 0.76 -13.84
N ASP A 148 -15.34 -0.15 -14.81
CA ASP A 148 -16.59 -0.43 -15.55
C ASP A 148 -17.55 -1.34 -14.76
N TRP A 149 -17.07 -2.00 -13.69
CA TRP A 149 -17.86 -2.84 -12.80
C TRP A 149 -18.61 -1.99 -11.76
#